data_07807475b854b3fd43824ed4bc3f3c3f
#
_entry.id   07807475b854b3fd43824ed4bc3f3c3f
#
_cell.length_a   1.000
_cell.length_b   1.000
_cell.length_c   1.000
_cell.angle_alpha   90.00
_cell.angle_beta   90.00
_cell.angle_gamma   90.00
#
_symmetry.space_group_name_H-M   'P 1'
#
loop_
_entity.id
_entity.type
_entity.pdbx_description
1 polymer ?
#
loop_
_entity_poly.entity_id
_entity_poly.type
_entity_poly.pdbx_seq_one_letter_code
_entity_poly.pdbx_strand_id
1 'polypeptide(L)'
;MLTPELFRRLPKAELHVHLDGSLRPATMVELAAAARVELPTRDQEQLRRYMLVDDAANLDDYLRRFDVTIALLQAPEAIERAAYEMVEDAAADRVRLLEVRYCPELSTRGGLTLDEVIAAEWRGLARGERDFGVRTGI
;
A
#
# COMPACT_ATOMS: atom_id res chain seq x y z
N MET A 1 27.23 20.04 -4.21
CA MET A 1 27.17 18.63 -4.64
C MET A 1 25.84 18.03 -4.16
N LEU A 2 25.12 17.30 -5.00
CA LEU A 2 23.87 16.64 -4.62
C LEU A 2 24.20 15.43 -3.75
N THR A 3 23.63 15.37 -2.54
CA THR A 3 23.86 14.28 -1.59
C THR A 3 22.55 13.55 -1.29
N PRO A 4 22.57 12.26 -0.89
CA PRO A 4 21.36 11.56 -0.47
C PRO A 4 20.59 12.29 0.63
N GLU A 5 21.28 12.96 1.55
CA GLU A 5 20.67 13.75 2.60
C GLU A 5 19.87 14.95 2.07
N LEU A 6 20.40 15.62 1.04
CA LEU A 6 19.68 16.71 0.37
C LEU A 6 18.39 16.21 -0.27
N PHE A 7 18.45 15.05 -0.98
CA PHE A 7 17.26 14.44 -1.60
C PHE A 7 16.19 14.07 -0.57
N ARG A 8 16.58 13.51 0.58
CA ARG A 8 15.62 13.20 1.66
C ARG A 8 14.90 14.45 2.17
N ARG A 9 15.55 15.60 2.13
CA ARG A 9 14.99 16.88 2.63
C ARG A 9 14.13 17.63 1.62
N LEU A 10 14.27 17.33 0.33
CA LEU A 10 13.48 18.00 -0.71
C LEU A 10 12.02 17.54 -0.68
N PRO A 11 11.05 18.44 -0.94
CA PRO A 11 9.69 18.03 -1.22
C PRO A 11 9.65 17.23 -2.53
N LYS A 12 8.80 16.20 -2.57
CA LYS A 12 8.66 15.26 -3.69
C LYS A 12 7.21 15.18 -4.16
N ALA A 13 7.02 14.72 -5.39
CA ALA A 13 5.77 14.20 -5.90
C ALA A 13 5.97 12.72 -6.28
N GLU A 14 5.09 11.87 -5.81
CA GLU A 14 4.99 10.48 -6.24
C GLU A 14 3.79 10.35 -7.17
N LEU A 15 4.06 10.09 -8.46
CA LEU A 15 3.04 10.15 -9.51
C LEU A 15 2.51 8.76 -9.90
N HIS A 16 3.05 7.69 -9.35
CA HIS A 16 2.67 6.33 -9.69
C HIS A 16 3.07 5.34 -8.60
N VAL A 17 2.25 5.20 -7.58
CA VAL A 17 2.46 4.22 -6.51
C VAL A 17 1.24 3.31 -6.38
N HIS A 18 1.48 2.01 -6.22
CA HIS A 18 0.43 1.02 -6.10
C HIS A 18 -0.01 0.81 -4.66
N LEU A 19 -1.32 0.94 -4.39
CA LEU A 19 -1.90 0.67 -3.07
C LEU A 19 -1.61 -0.75 -2.60
N ASP A 20 -1.84 -1.73 -3.48
CA ASP A 20 -1.61 -3.15 -3.24
C ASP A 20 -0.14 -3.53 -3.12
N GLY A 21 0.78 -2.66 -3.56
CA GLY A 21 2.22 -2.80 -3.38
C GLY A 21 2.80 -2.10 -2.15
N SER A 22 1.98 -1.36 -1.38
CA SER A 22 2.47 -0.43 -0.35
C SER A 22 2.12 -0.82 1.09
N LEU A 23 1.65 -2.06 1.32
CA LEU A 23 1.32 -2.52 2.67
C LEU A 23 2.58 -2.69 3.52
N ARG A 24 2.56 -2.15 4.73
CA ARG A 24 3.61 -2.38 5.73
C ARG A 24 3.62 -3.85 6.16
N PRO A 25 4.78 -4.50 6.33
CA PRO A 25 4.83 -5.89 6.80
C PRO A 25 4.10 -6.12 8.13
N ALA A 26 4.16 -5.17 9.06
CA ALA A 26 3.43 -5.26 10.33
C ALA A 26 1.91 -5.30 10.10
N THR A 27 1.40 -4.41 9.24
CA THR A 27 -0.02 -4.35 8.86
C THR A 27 -0.46 -5.61 8.13
N MET A 28 0.38 -6.15 7.24
CA MET A 28 0.09 -7.43 6.59
C MET A 28 -0.11 -8.57 7.59
N VAL A 29 0.75 -8.66 8.61
CA VAL A 29 0.65 -9.71 9.67
C VAL A 29 -0.66 -9.55 10.46
N GLU A 30 -1.02 -8.32 10.82
CA GLU A 30 -2.26 -8.04 11.57
C GLU A 30 -3.51 -8.33 10.74
N LEU A 31 -3.57 -7.85 9.49
CA LEU A 31 -4.67 -8.09 8.57
C LEU A 31 -4.83 -9.58 8.26
N ALA A 32 -3.72 -10.30 8.06
CA ALA A 32 -3.74 -11.74 7.81
C ALA A 32 -4.32 -12.52 9.01
N ALA A 33 -4.01 -12.10 10.23
CA ALA A 33 -4.58 -12.70 11.43
C ALA A 33 -6.10 -12.47 11.51
N ALA A 34 -6.55 -11.23 11.22
CA ALA A 34 -7.97 -10.88 11.24
C ALA A 34 -8.77 -11.58 10.13
N ALA A 35 -8.24 -11.63 8.91
CA ALA A 35 -8.89 -12.21 7.74
C ALA A 35 -8.68 -13.72 7.61
N ARG A 36 -7.85 -14.34 8.46
CA ARG A 36 -7.44 -15.75 8.39
C ARG A 36 -6.77 -16.13 7.06
N VAL A 37 -5.98 -15.19 6.53
CA VAL A 37 -5.17 -15.39 5.33
C VAL A 37 -3.81 -15.96 5.74
N GLU A 38 -3.32 -16.94 4.98
CA GLU A 38 -1.98 -17.47 5.16
C GLU A 38 -0.94 -16.54 4.51
N LEU A 39 0.12 -16.24 5.25
CA LEU A 39 1.29 -15.52 4.75
C LEU A 39 2.46 -16.48 4.55
N PRO A 40 3.37 -16.19 3.61
CA PRO A 40 4.58 -16.97 3.42
C PRO A 40 5.46 -17.02 4.68
N THR A 41 5.39 -15.99 5.50
CA THR A 41 6.01 -15.88 6.82
C THR A 41 5.28 -14.84 7.66
N ARG A 42 5.38 -14.94 8.99
CA ARG A 42 4.89 -13.92 9.94
C ARG A 42 6.02 -13.07 10.54
N ASP A 43 7.25 -13.40 10.22
CA ASP A 43 8.40 -12.55 10.54
C ASP A 43 8.41 -11.35 9.60
N GLN A 44 8.34 -10.15 10.18
CA GLN A 44 8.17 -8.90 9.42
C GLN A 44 9.36 -8.62 8.50
N GLU A 45 10.58 -8.94 8.92
CA GLU A 45 11.76 -8.69 8.10
C GLU A 45 11.85 -9.69 6.93
N GLN A 46 11.51 -10.96 7.16
CA GLN A 46 11.41 -11.94 6.08
C GLN A 46 10.28 -11.59 5.12
N LEU A 47 9.12 -11.11 5.63
CA LEU A 47 8.01 -10.67 4.80
C LEU A 47 8.39 -9.45 3.96
N ARG A 48 9.12 -8.48 4.55
CA ARG A 48 9.67 -7.34 3.82
C ARG A 48 10.56 -7.79 2.67
N ARG A 49 11.48 -8.72 2.90
CA ARG A 49 12.36 -9.26 1.85
C ARG A 49 11.57 -9.99 0.77
N TYR A 50 10.57 -10.78 1.16
CA TYR A 50 9.70 -11.46 0.21
C TYR A 50 8.98 -10.47 -0.70
N MET A 51 8.53 -9.33 -0.19
CA MET A 51 7.80 -8.30 -0.96
C MET A 51 8.70 -7.39 -1.80
N LEU A 52 10.02 -7.32 -1.56
CA LEU A 52 10.94 -6.48 -2.35
C LEU A 52 11.16 -6.96 -3.79
N VAL A 53 10.89 -8.21 -4.07
CA VAL A 53 10.87 -8.80 -5.43
C VAL A 53 12.18 -8.66 -6.23
N ASP A 54 13.29 -8.38 -5.57
CA ASP A 54 14.61 -8.21 -6.21
C ASP A 54 15.11 -9.49 -6.92
N ASP A 55 14.50 -10.64 -6.59
CA ASP A 55 14.83 -11.97 -7.08
C ASP A 55 13.82 -12.54 -8.09
N ALA A 56 12.85 -11.73 -8.55
CA ALA A 56 11.84 -12.18 -9.50
C ALA A 56 12.48 -12.57 -10.85
N ALA A 57 12.24 -13.81 -11.26
CA ALA A 57 12.78 -14.34 -12.51
C ALA A 57 12.06 -13.81 -13.77
N ASN A 58 10.80 -13.41 -13.63
CA ASN A 58 9.93 -12.91 -14.69
C ASN A 58 8.74 -12.16 -14.11
N LEU A 59 7.91 -11.57 -14.99
CA LEU A 59 6.73 -10.79 -14.60
C LEU A 59 5.71 -11.61 -13.82
N ASP A 60 5.48 -12.87 -14.18
CA ASP A 60 4.50 -13.73 -13.48
C ASP A 60 4.94 -13.98 -12.03
N ASP A 61 6.23 -14.18 -11.81
CA ASP A 61 6.80 -14.35 -10.48
C ASP A 61 6.71 -13.06 -9.64
N TYR A 62 6.94 -11.93 -10.28
CA TYR A 62 6.69 -10.61 -9.70
C TYR A 62 5.22 -10.43 -9.28
N LEU A 63 4.28 -10.70 -10.19
CA LEU A 63 2.85 -10.49 -9.95
C LEU A 63 2.27 -11.41 -8.87
N ARG A 64 2.79 -12.65 -8.73
CA ARG A 64 2.36 -13.57 -7.65
C ARG A 64 2.55 -13.01 -6.24
N ARG A 65 3.49 -12.09 -6.05
CA ARG A 65 3.70 -11.43 -4.74
C ARG A 65 2.51 -10.55 -4.38
N PHE A 66 1.85 -9.95 -5.37
CA PHE A 66 0.64 -9.15 -5.17
C PHE A 66 -0.57 -10.00 -4.76
N ASP A 67 -0.62 -11.28 -5.08
CA ASP A 67 -1.72 -12.15 -4.63
C ASP A 67 -1.85 -12.16 -3.10
N VAL A 68 -0.73 -12.04 -2.39
CA VAL A 68 -0.72 -11.97 -0.92
C VAL A 68 -1.41 -10.69 -0.43
N THR A 69 -1.01 -9.54 -0.95
CA THR A 69 -1.57 -8.23 -0.53
C THR A 69 -3.01 -8.06 -0.99
N ILE A 70 -3.35 -8.52 -2.20
CA ILE A 70 -4.72 -8.52 -2.71
C ILE A 70 -5.63 -9.36 -1.82
N ALA A 71 -5.17 -10.52 -1.33
CA ALA A 71 -5.95 -11.34 -0.40
C ALA A 71 -6.23 -10.64 0.94
N LEU A 72 -5.38 -9.71 1.36
CA LEU A 72 -5.57 -8.91 2.57
C LEU A 72 -6.52 -7.71 2.37
N LEU A 73 -6.62 -7.20 1.14
CA LEU A 73 -7.41 -6.01 0.80
C LEU A 73 -8.84 -6.38 0.36
N GLN A 74 -9.51 -7.25 1.12
CA GLN A 74 -10.87 -7.72 0.81
C GLN A 74 -11.95 -7.17 1.78
N ALA A 75 -11.57 -6.25 2.69
CA ALA A 75 -12.46 -5.59 3.63
C ALA A 75 -12.26 -4.07 3.59
N PRO A 76 -13.32 -3.26 3.76
CA PRO A 76 -13.22 -1.80 3.68
C PRO A 76 -12.20 -1.23 4.66
N GLU A 77 -12.14 -1.78 5.88
CA GLU A 77 -11.23 -1.33 6.94
C GLU A 77 -9.76 -1.60 6.58
N ALA A 78 -9.49 -2.70 5.89
CA ALA A 78 -8.15 -3.04 5.42
C ALA A 78 -7.69 -2.09 4.31
N ILE A 79 -8.57 -1.80 3.35
CA ILE A 79 -8.31 -0.86 2.24
C ILE A 79 -8.10 0.55 2.80
N GLU A 80 -9.00 1.03 3.66
CA GLU A 80 -8.89 2.34 4.30
C GLU A 80 -7.60 2.48 5.09
N ARG A 81 -7.23 1.45 5.86
CA ARG A 81 -5.99 1.44 6.63
C ARG A 81 -4.76 1.49 5.73
N ALA A 82 -4.71 0.67 4.69
CA ALA A 82 -3.58 0.65 3.74
C ALA A 82 -3.41 2.01 3.07
N ALA A 83 -4.49 2.63 2.62
CA ALA A 83 -4.47 3.95 2.01
C ALA A 83 -4.00 5.03 2.99
N TYR A 84 -4.46 5.01 4.24
CA TYR A 84 -4.01 5.95 5.27
C TYR A 84 -2.52 5.80 5.58
N GLU A 85 -2.04 4.56 5.81
CA GLU A 85 -0.64 4.29 6.13
C GLU A 85 0.29 4.65 4.96
N MET A 86 -0.16 4.49 3.71
CA MET A 86 0.58 4.93 2.53
C MET A 86 0.80 6.45 2.54
N VAL A 87 -0.20 7.24 2.89
CA VAL A 87 -0.06 8.72 2.99
C VAL A 87 0.89 9.10 4.13
N GLU A 88 0.84 8.39 5.26
CA GLU A 88 1.76 8.59 6.37
C GLU A 88 3.22 8.32 5.97
N ASP A 89 3.49 7.21 5.26
CA ASP A 89 4.82 6.89 4.76
C ASP A 89 5.32 7.90 3.72
N ALA A 90 4.45 8.32 2.81
CA ALA A 90 4.74 9.37 1.84
C ALA A 90 5.11 10.70 2.52
N ALA A 91 4.37 11.08 3.57
CA ALA A 91 4.66 12.29 4.35
C ALA A 91 6.03 12.20 5.06
N ALA A 92 6.36 11.04 5.63
CA ALA A 92 7.65 10.79 6.27
C ALA A 92 8.83 10.99 5.30
N ASP A 93 8.63 10.63 4.02
CA ASP A 93 9.61 10.89 2.93
C ASP A 93 9.44 12.25 2.25
N ARG A 94 8.68 13.17 2.85
CA ARG A 94 8.45 14.54 2.34
C ARG A 94 7.76 14.59 0.96
N VAL A 95 6.98 13.61 0.61
CA VAL A 95 6.06 13.68 -0.52
C VAL A 95 4.96 14.70 -0.20
N ARG A 96 4.59 15.51 -1.19
CA ARG A 96 3.56 16.55 -1.10
C ARG A 96 2.38 16.32 -2.03
N LEU A 97 2.60 15.50 -3.05
CA LEU A 97 1.57 15.04 -3.99
C LEU A 97 1.77 13.54 -4.19
N LEU A 98 0.71 12.77 -4.01
CA LEU A 98 0.70 11.31 -4.10
C LEU A 98 -0.42 10.87 -5.04
N GLU A 99 -0.07 10.27 -6.18
CA GLU A 99 -0.99 9.68 -7.15
C GLU A 99 -1.03 8.17 -6.95
N VAL A 100 -2.16 7.67 -6.47
CA VAL A 100 -2.33 6.25 -6.12
C VAL A 100 -2.91 5.48 -7.30
N ARG A 101 -2.47 4.25 -7.47
CA ARG A 101 -2.93 3.33 -8.51
C ARG A 101 -3.21 1.96 -7.91
N TYR A 102 -4.15 1.24 -8.45
CA TYR A 102 -4.42 -0.18 -8.20
C TYR A 102 -5.54 -0.66 -9.11
N CYS A 103 -5.89 -1.94 -9.02
CA CYS A 103 -7.04 -2.51 -9.70
C CYS A 103 -8.16 -2.79 -8.66
N PRO A 104 -9.15 -1.91 -8.47
CA PRO A 104 -10.17 -2.07 -7.43
C PRO A 104 -11.00 -3.34 -7.59
N GLU A 105 -11.15 -3.86 -8.81
CA GLU A 105 -11.86 -5.11 -9.08
C GLU A 105 -11.25 -6.30 -8.33
N LEU A 106 -9.94 -6.32 -8.12
CA LEU A 106 -9.25 -7.38 -7.38
C LEU A 106 -9.64 -7.42 -5.90
N SER A 107 -10.14 -6.33 -5.34
CA SER A 107 -10.60 -6.22 -3.96
C SER A 107 -12.10 -6.53 -3.78
N THR A 108 -12.80 -6.98 -4.83
CA THR A 108 -14.23 -7.35 -4.77
C THR A 108 -14.45 -8.84 -4.46
N ARG A 109 -13.41 -9.64 -4.40
CA ARG A 109 -13.50 -11.11 -4.18
C ARG A 109 -14.13 -11.48 -2.83
N GLY A 110 -14.03 -10.59 -1.85
CA GLY A 110 -14.68 -10.71 -0.53
C GLY A 110 -16.17 -10.29 -0.50
N GLY A 111 -16.73 -9.87 -1.65
CA GLY A 111 -18.15 -9.49 -1.79
C GLY A 111 -18.39 -7.97 -1.79
N LEU A 112 -17.34 -7.15 -1.74
CA LEU A 112 -17.46 -5.71 -1.91
C LEU A 112 -17.83 -5.34 -3.34
N THR A 113 -18.61 -4.28 -3.50
CA THR A 113 -18.82 -3.61 -4.78
C THR A 113 -17.63 -2.71 -5.10
N LEU A 114 -17.48 -2.34 -6.38
CA LEU A 114 -16.43 -1.38 -6.79
C LEU A 114 -16.56 -0.04 -6.06
N ASP A 115 -17.79 0.45 -5.89
CA ASP A 115 -18.05 1.71 -5.18
C ASP A 115 -17.61 1.64 -3.70
N GLU A 116 -17.84 0.52 -3.03
CA GLU A 116 -17.39 0.32 -1.64
C GLU A 116 -15.86 0.26 -1.54
N VAL A 117 -15.19 -0.38 -2.48
CA VAL A 117 -13.73 -0.46 -2.55
C VAL A 117 -13.14 0.95 -2.74
N ILE A 118 -13.61 1.70 -3.74
CA ILE A 118 -13.14 3.05 -4.02
C ILE A 118 -13.47 4.00 -2.86
N ALA A 119 -14.65 3.89 -2.26
CA ALA A 119 -15.02 4.70 -1.10
C ALA A 119 -14.13 4.43 0.12
N ALA A 120 -13.73 3.17 0.35
CA ALA A 120 -12.83 2.81 1.45
C ALA A 120 -11.43 3.41 1.26
N GLU A 121 -10.87 3.28 0.06
CA GLU A 121 -9.60 3.92 -0.28
C GLU A 121 -9.67 5.43 -0.09
N TRP A 122 -10.69 6.07 -0.67
CA TRP A 122 -10.86 7.51 -0.56
C TRP A 122 -10.95 8.02 0.88
N ARG A 123 -11.62 7.28 1.77
CA ARG A 123 -11.65 7.60 3.21
C ARG A 123 -10.25 7.58 3.84
N GLY A 124 -9.46 6.55 3.51
CA GLY A 124 -8.08 6.43 3.99
C GLY A 124 -7.20 7.58 3.51
N LEU A 125 -7.23 7.86 2.21
CA LEU A 125 -6.49 8.96 1.59
C LEU A 125 -6.89 10.32 2.18
N ALA A 126 -8.19 10.61 2.23
CA ALA A 126 -8.70 11.89 2.76
C ALA A 126 -8.36 12.08 4.25
N ARG A 127 -8.33 11.01 5.04
CA ARG A 127 -7.86 11.07 6.43
C ARG A 127 -6.37 11.37 6.48
N GLY A 128 -5.56 10.69 5.67
CA GLY A 128 -4.12 10.94 5.57
C GLY A 128 -3.79 12.36 5.11
N GLU A 129 -4.54 12.89 4.12
CA GLU A 129 -4.38 14.29 3.69
C GLU A 129 -4.54 15.29 4.86
N ARG A 130 -5.60 15.10 5.67
CA ARG A 130 -5.86 15.97 6.81
C ARG A 130 -4.78 15.89 7.88
N ASP A 131 -4.30 14.66 8.15
CA ASP A 131 -3.39 14.41 9.26
C ASP A 131 -1.93 14.75 8.91
N PHE A 132 -1.53 14.58 7.64
CA PHE A 132 -0.12 14.68 7.21
C PHE A 132 0.13 15.80 6.19
N GLY A 133 -0.89 16.42 5.60
CA GLY A 133 -0.75 17.53 4.66
C GLY A 133 -0.16 17.12 3.30
N VAL A 134 -0.35 15.88 2.88
CA VAL A 134 -0.02 15.35 1.54
C VAL A 134 -1.28 15.41 0.69
N ARG A 135 -1.22 16.02 -0.49
CA ARG A 135 -2.35 15.96 -1.44
C ARG A 135 -2.36 14.59 -2.12
N THR A 136 -3.54 13.99 -2.24
CA THR A 136 -3.69 12.67 -2.85
C THR A 136 -4.62 12.71 -4.06
N GLY A 137 -4.41 11.77 -5.00
CA GLY A 137 -5.27 11.48 -6.14
C GLY A 137 -5.30 9.98 -6.43
N ILE A 138 -6.35 9.53 -7.13
CA ILE A 138 -6.52 8.15 -7.63
C ILE A 138 -6.51 8.17 -9.14
#